data_80c1ba1e178938fa08c4d67b2b516888
#
_entry.id   80c1ba1e178938fa08c4d67b2b516888
#
_cell.length_a   1.000
_cell.length_b   1.000
_cell.length_c   1.000
_cell.angle_alpha   90.00
_cell.angle_beta   90.00
_cell.angle_gamma   90.00
#
_symmetry.space_group_name_H-M   'P 1'
#
loop_
_entity.id
_entity.type
_entity.pdbx_description
1 polymer ?
#
loop_
_entity_poly.entity_id
_entity_poly.type
_entity_poly.pdbx_seq_one_letter_code
_entity_poly.pdbx_strand_id
1 'polypeptide(L)'
;MHYFLKYISQLILAPGPGWEDISKAGSDVKWLLLYGFYPLMALTVLSSLMDFCYHDITVGEFFHGALVIVAKYFLTYYFAVFMYSMFLHKYIVGTQNEKRNSTFVLYILSILMLIEFLANFFPTDVPLIQLFPLYLVIIIWRGARYMAVVEAKMWHFIGLSVAAMILPTYLIPSLFNAMFPN
;
A
#
# COMPACT_ATOMS: atom_id res chain seq x y z
N MET A 1 -16.69 -0.04 2.91
CA MET A 1 -15.54 -0.51 3.69
C MET A 1 -15.54 -2.02 3.92
N HIS A 2 -16.62 -2.67 4.35
CA HIS A 2 -16.67 -4.12 4.62
C HIS A 2 -16.17 -5.00 3.44
N TYR A 3 -16.67 -4.79 2.22
CA TYR A 3 -16.20 -5.52 1.03
C TYR A 3 -14.72 -5.28 0.72
N PHE A 4 -14.23 -4.06 0.92
CA PHE A 4 -12.84 -3.71 0.70
C PHE A 4 -11.91 -4.46 1.66
N LEU A 5 -12.23 -4.45 2.96
CA LEU A 5 -11.46 -5.19 3.98
C LEU A 5 -11.52 -6.71 3.75
N LYS A 6 -12.66 -7.24 3.28
CA LYS A 6 -12.77 -8.65 2.89
C LYS A 6 -11.73 -9.01 1.82
N TYR A 7 -11.58 -8.21 0.76
CA TYR A 7 -10.59 -8.49 -0.29
C TYR A 7 -9.15 -8.31 0.21
N ILE A 8 -8.87 -7.35 1.09
CA ILE A 8 -7.56 -7.24 1.73
C ILE A 8 -7.24 -8.51 2.52
N SER A 9 -8.17 -8.99 3.34
CA SER A 9 -7.98 -10.23 4.12
C SER A 9 -7.78 -11.44 3.21
N GLN A 10 -8.50 -11.53 2.09
CA GLN A 10 -8.30 -12.59 1.10
C GLN A 10 -6.92 -12.51 0.45
N LEU A 11 -6.43 -11.30 0.11
CA LEU A 11 -5.08 -11.12 -0.44
C LEU A 11 -3.99 -11.53 0.53
N ILE A 12 -4.20 -11.30 1.83
CA ILE A 12 -3.25 -11.71 2.87
C ILE A 12 -3.27 -13.22 3.05
N LEU A 13 -4.45 -13.85 3.13
CA LEU A 13 -4.57 -15.28 3.42
C LEU A 13 -4.36 -16.17 2.20
N ALA A 14 -4.84 -15.72 1.03
CA ALA A 14 -4.82 -16.48 -0.22
C ALA A 14 -4.64 -15.53 -1.44
N PRO A 15 -3.40 -15.06 -1.72
CA PRO A 15 -3.16 -14.01 -2.72
C PRO A 15 -3.67 -14.36 -4.13
N GLY A 16 -3.54 -15.62 -4.56
CA GLY A 16 -4.00 -16.04 -5.89
C GLY A 16 -5.52 -15.89 -6.06
N PRO A 17 -6.34 -16.61 -5.27
CA PRO A 17 -7.79 -16.45 -5.27
C PRO A 17 -8.25 -15.02 -4.99
N GLY A 18 -7.57 -14.29 -4.10
CA GLY A 18 -7.88 -12.89 -3.78
C GLY A 18 -7.83 -11.98 -5.01
N TRP A 19 -6.80 -12.10 -5.85
CA TRP A 19 -6.70 -11.35 -7.10
C TRP A 19 -7.76 -11.75 -8.14
N GLU A 20 -8.13 -13.03 -8.19
CA GLU A 20 -9.22 -13.48 -9.06
C GLU A 20 -10.57 -12.88 -8.66
N ASP A 21 -10.87 -12.86 -7.36
CA ASP A 21 -12.11 -12.28 -6.84
C ASP A 21 -12.17 -10.77 -7.06
N ILE A 22 -11.06 -10.06 -6.88
CA ILE A 22 -10.94 -8.62 -7.20
C ILE A 22 -11.19 -8.38 -8.69
N SER A 23 -10.63 -9.23 -9.55
CA SER A 23 -10.84 -9.15 -11.00
C SER A 23 -12.31 -9.32 -11.39
N LYS A 24 -13.00 -10.30 -10.78
CA LYS A 24 -14.42 -10.56 -11.01
C LYS A 24 -15.31 -9.44 -10.48
N ALA A 25 -14.96 -8.87 -9.32
CA ALA A 25 -15.72 -7.78 -8.72
C ALA A 25 -15.73 -6.51 -9.56
N GLY A 26 -14.66 -6.24 -10.31
CA GLY A 26 -14.56 -5.12 -11.25
C GLY A 26 -14.89 -3.74 -10.64
N SER A 27 -14.61 -3.55 -9.34
CA SER A 27 -14.95 -2.33 -8.59
C SER A 27 -14.41 -1.07 -9.24
N ASP A 28 -15.15 0.04 -9.14
CA ASP A 28 -14.69 1.33 -9.64
C ASP A 28 -13.58 1.90 -8.75
N VAL A 29 -12.55 2.50 -9.37
CA VAL A 29 -11.39 3.08 -8.67
C VAL A 29 -11.82 4.20 -7.72
N LYS A 30 -12.76 5.05 -8.13
CA LYS A 30 -13.30 6.14 -7.27
C LYS A 30 -13.97 5.57 -6.03
N TRP A 31 -14.71 4.49 -6.19
CA TRP A 31 -15.35 3.81 -5.06
C TRP A 31 -14.30 3.22 -4.12
N LEU A 32 -13.26 2.56 -4.65
CA LEU A 32 -12.16 2.01 -3.84
C LEU A 32 -11.41 3.10 -3.08
N LEU A 33 -11.18 4.25 -3.69
CA LEU A 33 -10.55 5.40 -3.03
C LEU A 33 -11.42 5.94 -1.88
N LEU A 34 -12.69 6.26 -2.17
CA LEU A 34 -13.57 6.94 -1.22
C LEU A 34 -14.04 6.05 -0.08
N TYR A 35 -14.33 4.77 -0.34
CA TYR A 35 -14.93 3.86 0.65
C TYR A 35 -13.96 2.79 1.17
N GLY A 36 -12.72 2.78 0.67
CA GLY A 36 -11.68 1.85 1.07
C GLY A 36 -10.42 2.57 1.53
N PHE A 37 -9.69 3.13 0.59
CA PHE A 37 -8.33 3.66 0.79
C PHE A 37 -8.28 4.87 1.74
N TYR A 38 -9.07 5.93 1.49
CA TYR A 38 -9.07 7.11 2.35
C TYR A 38 -9.60 6.84 3.76
N PRO A 39 -10.70 6.08 3.96
CA PRO A 39 -11.10 5.70 5.31
C PRO A 39 -10.06 4.87 6.06
N LEU A 40 -9.36 3.94 5.37
CA LEU A 40 -8.30 3.16 5.99
C LEU A 40 -7.11 4.06 6.36
N MET A 41 -6.73 5.01 5.49
CA MET A 41 -5.69 6.00 5.78
C MET A 41 -6.05 6.85 7.01
N ALA A 42 -7.30 7.30 7.12
CA ALA A 42 -7.78 8.02 8.28
C ALA A 42 -7.71 7.18 9.57
N LEU A 43 -8.07 5.89 9.48
CA LEU A 43 -7.94 4.97 10.61
C LEU A 43 -6.46 4.75 11.01
N THR A 44 -5.55 4.66 10.03
CA THR A 44 -4.12 4.54 10.30
C THR A 44 -3.58 5.79 11.00
N VAL A 45 -4.01 6.98 10.57
CA VAL A 45 -3.69 8.23 11.29
C VAL A 45 -4.28 8.22 12.69
N LEU A 46 -5.53 7.81 12.87
CA LEU A 46 -6.15 7.74 14.20
C LEU A 46 -5.46 6.71 15.11
N SER A 47 -4.95 5.62 14.57
CA SER A 47 -4.24 4.62 15.37
C SER A 47 -2.91 5.15 15.94
N SER A 48 -2.27 6.15 15.31
CA SER A 48 -1.07 6.77 15.87
C SER A 48 -1.34 7.59 17.16
N LEU A 49 -2.61 7.81 17.53
CA LEU A 49 -2.96 8.31 18.88
C LEU A 49 -2.53 7.34 19.98
N MET A 50 -2.30 6.06 19.67
CA MET A 50 -1.74 5.11 20.64
C MET A 50 -0.34 5.49 21.10
N ASP A 51 0.41 6.28 20.31
CA ASP A 51 1.73 6.78 20.70
C ASP A 51 1.67 7.64 21.97
N PHE A 52 0.56 8.36 22.22
CA PHE A 52 0.36 9.06 23.49
C PHE A 52 0.24 8.13 24.71
N CYS A 53 -0.11 6.87 24.49
CA CYS A 53 -0.22 5.88 25.56
C CYS A 53 1.13 5.21 25.87
N TYR A 54 2.05 5.20 24.91
CA TYR A 54 3.31 4.47 25.01
C TYR A 54 4.54 5.36 25.09
N HIS A 55 4.45 6.58 24.56
CA HIS A 55 5.55 7.53 24.47
C HIS A 55 5.08 8.92 24.92
N ASP A 56 5.98 9.68 25.53
CA ASP A 56 5.72 11.08 25.91
C ASP A 56 5.83 11.99 24.69
N ILE A 57 4.88 11.86 23.74
CA ILE A 57 4.85 12.69 22.54
C ILE A 57 4.04 13.97 22.76
N THR A 58 4.45 15.05 22.11
CA THR A 58 3.71 16.31 22.07
C THR A 58 2.60 16.28 21.02
N VAL A 59 1.62 17.16 21.17
CA VAL A 59 0.57 17.35 20.17
C VAL A 59 1.16 17.75 18.81
N GLY A 60 2.26 18.51 18.80
CA GLY A 60 2.98 18.89 17.57
C GLY A 60 3.56 17.66 16.84
N GLU A 61 4.22 16.77 17.57
CA GLU A 61 4.78 15.53 17.03
C GLU A 61 3.68 14.62 16.47
N PHE A 62 2.53 14.52 17.14
CA PHE A 62 1.38 13.78 16.60
C PHE A 62 0.91 14.36 15.27
N PHE A 63 0.71 15.69 15.16
CA PHE A 63 0.28 16.29 13.89
C PHE A 63 1.32 16.15 12.79
N HIS A 64 2.61 16.23 13.13
CA HIS A 64 3.69 15.94 12.18
C HIS A 64 3.62 14.49 11.69
N GLY A 65 3.53 13.52 12.59
CA GLY A 65 3.37 12.10 12.24
C GLY A 65 2.14 11.82 11.37
N ALA A 66 0.99 12.42 11.74
CA ALA A 66 -0.25 12.33 10.97
C ALA A 66 -0.06 12.86 9.53
N LEU A 67 0.59 14.02 9.37
CA LEU A 67 0.91 14.59 8.07
C LEU A 67 1.82 13.66 7.25
N VAL A 68 2.84 13.08 7.89
CA VAL A 68 3.77 12.15 7.25
C VAL A 68 3.03 10.89 6.76
N ILE A 69 2.12 10.32 7.56
CA ILE A 69 1.31 9.16 7.15
C ILE A 69 0.47 9.50 5.92
N VAL A 70 -0.25 10.63 5.95
CA VAL A 70 -1.08 11.06 4.81
C VAL A 70 -0.23 11.29 3.57
N ALA A 71 0.85 12.07 3.69
CA ALA A 71 1.76 12.37 2.58
C ALA A 71 2.38 11.10 1.99
N LYS A 72 2.86 10.19 2.84
CA LYS A 72 3.45 8.91 2.45
C LYS A 72 2.53 8.11 1.53
N TYR A 73 1.31 7.81 1.96
CA TYR A 73 0.41 6.97 1.18
C TYR A 73 -0.21 7.69 -0.02
N PHE A 74 -0.53 8.97 0.14
CA PHE A 74 -1.07 9.77 -0.94
C PHE A 74 -0.05 9.93 -2.08
N LEU A 75 1.16 10.39 -1.78
CA LEU A 75 2.20 10.58 -2.78
C LEU A 75 2.63 9.25 -3.41
N THR A 76 2.77 8.18 -2.61
CA THR A 76 3.12 6.85 -3.13
C THR A 76 2.07 6.34 -4.09
N TYR A 77 0.77 6.53 -3.82
CA TYR A 77 -0.29 6.11 -4.73
C TYR A 77 -0.15 6.76 -6.11
N TYR A 78 -0.06 8.09 -6.16
CA TYR A 78 0.06 8.80 -7.44
C TYR A 78 1.38 8.49 -8.15
N PHE A 79 2.46 8.40 -7.41
CA PHE A 79 3.76 8.01 -7.96
C PHE A 79 3.73 6.60 -8.56
N ALA A 80 3.15 5.63 -7.87
CA ALA A 80 3.06 4.25 -8.35
C ALA A 80 2.16 4.13 -9.60
N VAL A 81 1.00 4.82 -9.62
CA VAL A 81 0.13 4.85 -10.79
C VAL A 81 0.85 5.49 -11.98
N PHE A 82 1.58 6.58 -11.78
CA PHE A 82 2.39 7.22 -12.80
C PHE A 82 3.50 6.29 -13.33
N MET A 83 4.25 5.64 -12.45
CA MET A 83 5.29 4.67 -12.83
C MET A 83 4.71 3.51 -13.65
N TYR A 84 3.54 3.01 -13.27
CA TYR A 84 2.86 1.97 -14.03
C TYR A 84 2.37 2.45 -15.40
N SER A 85 1.85 3.67 -15.49
CA SER A 85 1.43 4.23 -16.78
C SER A 85 2.60 4.36 -17.76
N MET A 86 3.80 4.67 -17.25
CA MET A 86 4.99 4.85 -18.09
C MET A 86 5.69 3.53 -18.47
N PHE A 87 5.81 2.59 -17.52
CA PHE A 87 6.72 1.46 -17.68
C PHE A 87 6.05 0.10 -17.85
N LEU A 88 4.81 -0.05 -17.36
CA LEU A 88 4.14 -1.34 -17.31
C LEU A 88 3.89 -1.95 -18.70
N HIS A 89 3.66 -1.12 -19.72
CA HIS A 89 3.43 -1.60 -21.10
C HIS A 89 4.57 -2.48 -21.64
N LYS A 90 5.77 -2.37 -21.09
CA LYS A 90 6.94 -3.17 -21.46
C LYS A 90 6.87 -4.60 -20.91
N TYR A 91 6.01 -4.86 -19.92
CA TYR A 91 6.01 -6.10 -19.15
C TYR A 91 4.72 -6.91 -19.29
N ILE A 92 3.63 -6.30 -19.82
CA ILE A 92 2.31 -6.94 -19.91
C ILE A 92 2.00 -7.41 -21.34
N VAL A 93 1.05 -8.37 -21.42
CA VAL A 93 0.42 -8.77 -22.68
C VAL A 93 -0.79 -7.88 -22.94
N GLY A 94 -0.88 -7.32 -24.15
CA GLY A 94 -2.01 -6.48 -24.57
C GLY A 94 -1.91 -5.02 -24.13
N THR A 95 -3.05 -4.32 -24.12
CA THR A 95 -3.14 -2.90 -23.78
C THR A 95 -3.15 -2.66 -22.27
N GLN A 96 -2.56 -1.54 -21.85
CA GLN A 96 -2.67 -1.07 -20.48
C GLN A 96 -4.12 -0.75 -20.12
N ASN A 97 -4.48 -1.07 -18.88
CA ASN A 97 -5.75 -0.73 -18.29
C ASN A 97 -5.51 0.07 -17.00
N GLU A 98 -5.73 1.38 -17.06
CA GLU A 98 -5.49 2.29 -15.92
C GLU A 98 -6.31 1.91 -14.70
N LYS A 99 -7.54 1.44 -14.89
CA LYS A 99 -8.38 0.95 -13.79
C LYS A 99 -7.72 -0.22 -13.08
N ARG A 100 -7.17 -1.18 -13.82
CA ARG A 100 -6.47 -2.34 -13.28
C ARG A 100 -5.19 -1.93 -12.54
N ASN A 101 -4.43 -1.00 -13.11
CA ASN A 101 -3.21 -0.47 -12.51
C ASN A 101 -3.51 0.19 -11.16
N SER A 102 -4.47 1.13 -11.15
CA SER A 102 -4.89 1.83 -9.94
C SER A 102 -5.45 0.89 -8.89
N THR A 103 -6.28 -0.09 -9.28
CA THR A 103 -6.82 -1.11 -8.37
C THR A 103 -5.70 -1.92 -7.72
N PHE A 104 -4.72 -2.35 -8.50
CA PHE A 104 -3.57 -3.11 -7.99
C PHE A 104 -2.78 -2.31 -6.96
N VAL A 105 -2.42 -1.06 -7.29
CA VAL A 105 -1.69 -0.16 -6.38
C VAL A 105 -2.48 0.09 -5.11
N LEU A 106 -3.79 0.36 -5.21
CA LEU A 106 -4.65 0.61 -4.05
C LEU A 106 -4.65 -0.55 -3.06
N TYR A 107 -4.80 -1.78 -3.53
CA TYR A 107 -4.81 -2.93 -2.64
C TYR A 107 -3.46 -3.19 -1.98
N ILE A 108 -2.35 -3.05 -2.72
CA ILE A 108 -1.00 -3.22 -2.14
C ILE A 108 -0.73 -2.17 -1.07
N LEU A 109 -1.00 -0.89 -1.35
CA LEU A 109 -0.81 0.18 -0.37
C LEU A 109 -1.75 0.05 0.82
N SER A 110 -2.97 -0.44 0.61
CA SER A 110 -3.92 -0.68 1.70
C SER A 110 -3.48 -1.80 2.64
N ILE A 111 -2.77 -2.81 2.13
CA ILE A 111 -2.16 -3.83 2.99
C ILE A 111 -1.04 -3.20 3.84
N LEU A 112 -0.20 -2.34 3.26
CA LEU A 112 0.83 -1.62 4.02
C LEU A 112 0.21 -0.72 5.11
N MET A 113 -0.87 0.01 4.79
CA MET A 113 -1.61 0.81 5.78
C MET A 113 -2.19 -0.05 6.91
N LEU A 114 -2.75 -1.21 6.57
CA LEU A 114 -3.31 -2.11 7.58
C LEU A 114 -2.23 -2.64 8.53
N ILE A 115 -1.04 -2.92 8.00
CA ILE A 115 0.10 -3.36 8.81
C ILE A 115 0.52 -2.23 9.76
N GLU A 116 0.66 -1.00 9.26
CA GLU A 116 1.01 0.16 10.07
C GLU A 116 -0.08 0.46 11.11
N PHE A 117 -1.36 0.40 10.71
CA PHE A 117 -2.49 0.50 11.63
C PHE A 117 -2.36 -0.49 12.79
N LEU A 118 -2.07 -1.76 12.50
CA LEU A 118 -1.89 -2.78 13.53
C LEU A 118 -0.62 -2.55 14.35
N ALA A 119 0.48 -2.11 13.73
CA ALA A 119 1.74 -1.85 14.41
C ALA A 119 1.59 -0.80 15.51
N ASN A 120 0.80 0.26 15.27
CA ASN A 120 0.57 1.33 16.22
C ASN A 120 -0.11 0.90 17.54
N PHE A 121 -0.69 -0.31 17.59
CA PHE A 121 -1.24 -0.86 18.85
C PHE A 121 -0.22 -1.59 19.71
N PHE A 122 1.02 -1.72 19.27
CA PHE A 122 2.07 -2.39 20.03
C PHE A 122 3.10 -1.37 20.54
N PRO A 123 3.45 -1.40 21.85
CA PRO A 123 4.38 -0.43 22.45
C PRO A 123 5.84 -0.64 22.03
N THR A 124 6.13 -1.74 21.36
CA THR A 124 7.47 -2.10 20.90
C THR A 124 7.43 -2.59 19.47
N ASP A 125 8.54 -2.39 18.76
CA ASP A 125 8.72 -2.94 17.43
C ASP A 125 8.60 -4.47 17.45
N VAL A 126 7.54 -4.99 16.84
CA VAL A 126 7.35 -6.42 16.67
C VAL A 126 8.10 -6.87 15.42
N PRO A 127 9.16 -7.69 15.55
CA PRO A 127 9.99 -8.07 14.39
C PRO A 127 9.19 -8.73 13.27
N LEU A 128 8.11 -9.45 13.62
CA LEU A 128 7.23 -10.08 12.63
C LEU A 128 6.52 -9.04 11.74
N ILE A 129 6.11 -7.91 12.31
CA ILE A 129 5.46 -6.82 11.57
C ILE A 129 6.46 -6.17 10.61
N GLN A 130 7.72 -6.02 11.01
CA GLN A 130 8.78 -5.46 10.17
C GLN A 130 9.13 -6.37 8.98
N LEU A 131 8.94 -7.69 9.11
CA LEU A 131 9.16 -8.64 8.02
C LEU A 131 7.99 -8.74 7.02
N PHE A 132 6.82 -8.20 7.37
CA PHE A 132 5.62 -8.32 6.55
C PHE A 132 5.76 -7.67 5.15
N PRO A 133 6.49 -6.56 4.95
CA PRO A 133 6.76 -6.03 3.60
C PRO A 133 7.42 -7.03 2.66
N LEU A 134 8.19 -8.01 3.19
CA LEU A 134 8.73 -9.12 2.39
C LEU A 134 7.61 -10.04 1.88
N TYR A 135 6.57 -10.27 2.68
CA TYR A 135 5.40 -11.03 2.25
C TYR A 135 4.61 -10.33 1.14
N LEU A 136 4.63 -9.00 1.09
CA LEU A 136 4.02 -8.24 -0.01
C LEU A 136 4.62 -8.60 -1.37
N VAL A 137 5.90 -8.95 -1.43
CA VAL A 137 6.53 -9.41 -2.68
C VAL A 137 5.84 -10.66 -3.21
N ILE A 138 5.40 -11.56 -2.33
CA ILE A 138 4.63 -12.75 -2.70
C ILE A 138 3.23 -12.36 -3.22
N ILE A 139 2.56 -11.40 -2.58
CA ILE A 139 1.26 -10.89 -3.02
C ILE A 139 1.39 -10.22 -4.40
N ILE A 140 2.44 -9.41 -4.61
CA ILE A 140 2.77 -8.78 -5.89
C ILE A 140 3.05 -9.84 -6.95
N TRP A 141 3.85 -10.85 -6.65
CA TRP A 141 4.14 -11.96 -7.57
C TRP A 141 2.88 -12.70 -7.99
N ARG A 142 2.00 -13.04 -7.04
CA ARG A 142 0.70 -13.64 -7.36
C ARG A 142 -0.21 -12.71 -8.16
N GLY A 143 -0.12 -11.42 -7.92
CA GLY A 143 -0.85 -10.39 -8.65
C GLY A 143 -0.35 -10.13 -10.06
N ALA A 144 0.82 -10.64 -10.44
CA ALA A 144 1.35 -10.51 -11.80
C ALA A 144 0.42 -11.13 -12.86
N ARG A 145 -0.29 -12.21 -12.53
CA ARG A 145 -1.32 -12.80 -13.41
C ARG A 145 -2.50 -11.85 -13.59
N TYR A 146 -2.98 -11.23 -12.52
CA TYR A 146 -4.02 -10.18 -12.56
C TYR A 146 -3.60 -9.02 -13.47
N MET A 147 -2.31 -8.64 -13.43
CA MET A 147 -1.72 -7.59 -14.25
C MET A 147 -1.39 -8.05 -15.68
N ALA A 148 -1.61 -9.33 -16.04
CA ALA A 148 -1.28 -9.93 -17.33
C ALA A 148 0.22 -9.78 -17.70
N VAL A 149 1.11 -9.96 -16.72
CA VAL A 149 2.57 -9.87 -16.90
C VAL A 149 3.10 -11.08 -17.65
N VAL A 150 4.01 -10.84 -18.60
CA VAL A 150 4.73 -11.91 -19.32
C VAL A 150 5.67 -12.63 -18.35
N GLU A 151 5.66 -13.98 -18.34
CA GLU A 151 6.48 -14.77 -17.40
C GLU A 151 7.97 -14.43 -17.46
N ALA A 152 8.52 -14.26 -18.65
CA ALA A 152 9.93 -13.89 -18.85
C ALA A 152 10.30 -12.52 -18.24
N LYS A 153 9.32 -11.66 -17.94
CA LYS A 153 9.52 -10.30 -17.40
C LYS A 153 9.03 -10.17 -15.96
N MET A 154 8.70 -11.27 -15.31
CA MET A 154 8.16 -11.29 -13.95
C MET A 154 9.04 -10.55 -12.94
N TRP A 155 10.34 -10.78 -12.96
CA TRP A 155 11.29 -10.14 -12.04
C TRP A 155 11.38 -8.63 -12.23
N HIS A 156 11.31 -8.16 -13.47
CA HIS A 156 11.29 -6.73 -13.77
C HIS A 156 10.00 -6.08 -13.28
N PHE A 157 8.87 -6.77 -13.42
CA PHE A 157 7.59 -6.30 -12.85
C PHE A 157 7.63 -6.21 -11.33
N ILE A 158 8.16 -7.23 -10.65
CA ILE A 158 8.34 -7.21 -9.19
C ILE A 158 9.25 -6.05 -8.79
N GLY A 159 10.40 -5.88 -9.45
CA GLY A 159 11.32 -4.77 -9.18
C GLY A 159 10.67 -3.41 -9.37
N LEU A 160 9.90 -3.21 -10.46
CA LEU A 160 9.13 -1.99 -10.68
C LEU A 160 8.11 -1.76 -9.55
N SER A 161 7.39 -2.81 -9.14
CA SER A 161 6.36 -2.73 -8.10
C SER A 161 6.95 -2.38 -6.73
N VAL A 162 8.07 -2.99 -6.37
CA VAL A 162 8.80 -2.68 -5.12
C VAL A 162 9.30 -1.23 -5.16
N ALA A 163 9.92 -0.81 -6.25
CA ALA A 163 10.44 0.55 -6.41
C ALA A 163 9.32 1.61 -6.43
N ALA A 164 8.14 1.28 -6.98
CA ALA A 164 7.03 2.23 -7.09
C ALA A 164 6.16 2.31 -5.83
N MET A 165 6.04 1.23 -5.07
CA MET A 165 5.11 1.17 -3.93
C MET A 165 5.81 1.01 -2.58
N ILE A 166 6.78 0.10 -2.45
CA ILE A 166 7.42 -0.17 -1.16
C ILE A 166 8.49 0.87 -0.85
N LEU A 167 9.40 1.14 -1.78
CA LEU A 167 10.50 2.07 -1.54
C LEU A 167 10.03 3.49 -1.14
N PRO A 168 9.03 4.12 -1.80
CA PRO A 168 8.58 5.45 -1.41
C PRO A 168 7.96 5.51 -0.02
N THR A 169 7.35 4.43 0.47
CA THR A 169 6.78 4.42 1.83
C THR A 169 7.84 4.52 2.94
N TYR A 170 9.10 4.23 2.64
CA TYR A 170 10.24 4.46 3.55
C TYR A 170 10.98 5.75 3.25
N LEU A 171 11.10 6.14 1.97
CA LEU A 171 11.82 7.35 1.58
C LEU A 171 11.08 8.63 1.96
N ILE A 172 9.74 8.67 1.79
CA ILE A 172 8.96 9.88 2.08
C ILE A 172 9.05 10.28 3.55
N PRO A 173 8.85 9.39 4.53
CA PRO A 173 9.04 9.75 5.94
C PRO A 173 10.47 10.23 6.24
N SER A 174 11.49 9.57 5.69
CA SER A 174 12.89 9.97 5.89
C SER A 174 13.17 11.38 5.36
N LEU A 175 12.60 11.72 4.20
CA LEU A 175 12.73 13.06 3.62
C LEU A 175 11.99 14.12 4.47
N PHE A 176 10.77 13.80 4.92
CA PHE A 176 10.00 14.71 5.78
C PHE A 176 10.73 14.99 7.10
N ASN A 177 11.26 13.95 7.76
CA ASN A 177 12.02 14.12 9.00
C ASN A 177 13.34 14.87 8.79
N ALA A 178 13.97 14.75 7.62
CA ALA A 178 15.17 15.52 7.28
C ALA A 178 14.86 17.01 7.01
N MET A 179 13.68 17.31 6.45
CA MET A 179 13.26 18.69 6.15
C MET A 179 12.66 19.41 7.37
N PHE A 180 12.01 18.68 8.24
CA PHE A 180 11.33 19.19 9.43
C PHE A 180 11.78 18.37 10.66
N PRO A 181 13.05 18.56 11.10
CA PRO A 181 13.53 17.89 12.30
C PRO A 181 12.75 18.39 13.52
N ASN A 182 12.25 17.46 14.32
CA ASN A 182 11.57 17.73 15.60
C ASN A 182 12.55 18.15 16.66
#